data_3a3a9d0923462dded5f273e49e3236ba
#
_entry.id   3a3a9d0923462dded5f273e49e3236ba
#
_cell.length_a   1.000
_cell.length_b   1.000
_cell.length_c   1.000
_cell.angle_alpha   90.00
_cell.angle_beta   90.00
_cell.angle_gamma   90.00
#
_symmetry.space_group_name_H-M   'P 1'
#
loop_
_entity.id
_entity.type
_entity.pdbx_description
1 polymer ?
#
loop_
_entity_poly.entity_id
_entity_poly.type
_entity_poly.pdbx_seq_one_letter_code
_entity_poly.pdbx_strand_id
1 'polypeptide(L)'
;MRICSFLTVLLLSSYLMTAQQTQKPPLHAKNWMAITGKPLAATAGAITFQKGGNAVDAACAMLAATCTMWDVLSWGGETQVLLYNPKTKKVIAINAMGVAPTGATP
;
A
#
# COMPACT_ATOMS: atom_id res chain seq x y z
N MET A 1 10.97 -46.74 -23.97
CA MET A 1 9.81 -46.70 -23.06
C MET A 1 10.01 -45.85 -21.79
N ARG A 2 11.12 -45.90 -21.08
CA ARG A 2 11.34 -45.13 -19.85
C ARG A 2 11.36 -43.59 -20.05
N ILE A 3 11.88 -43.10 -21.13
CA ILE A 3 11.97 -41.62 -21.44
C ILE A 3 10.59 -41.05 -21.76
N CYS A 4 9.75 -41.76 -22.51
CA CYS A 4 8.38 -41.29 -22.79
C CYS A 4 7.52 -41.18 -21.53
N SER A 5 7.69 -42.10 -20.55
CA SER A 5 6.97 -42.06 -19.27
C SER A 5 7.37 -40.84 -18.44
N PHE A 6 8.65 -40.46 -18.47
CA PHE A 6 9.13 -39.28 -17.74
C PHE A 6 8.60 -37.98 -18.37
N LEU A 7 8.55 -37.91 -19.71
CA LEU A 7 8.00 -36.75 -20.42
C LEU A 7 6.49 -36.57 -20.15
N THR A 8 5.75 -37.67 -20.08
CA THR A 8 4.30 -37.62 -19.81
C THR A 8 4.01 -37.15 -18.38
N VAL A 9 4.80 -37.59 -17.39
CA VAL A 9 4.67 -37.14 -16.01
C VAL A 9 5.02 -35.67 -15.86
N LEU A 10 6.05 -35.18 -16.58
CA LEU A 10 6.45 -33.77 -16.56
C LEU A 10 5.38 -32.87 -17.18
N LEU A 11 4.73 -33.31 -18.27
CA LEU A 11 3.64 -32.58 -18.91
C LEU A 11 2.37 -32.56 -18.06
N LEU A 12 2.05 -33.66 -17.37
CA LEU A 12 0.90 -33.72 -16.46
C LEU A 12 1.08 -32.85 -15.20
N SER A 13 2.31 -32.70 -14.71
CA SER A 13 2.58 -31.82 -13.54
C SER A 13 2.36 -30.33 -13.85
N SER A 14 2.51 -29.92 -15.11
CA SER A 14 2.27 -28.51 -15.50
C SER A 14 0.79 -28.11 -15.42
N TYR A 15 -0.13 -29.04 -15.55
CA TYR A 15 -1.58 -28.79 -15.44
C TYR A 15 -2.07 -28.64 -14.01
N LEU A 16 -1.27 -29.03 -13.01
CA LEU A 16 -1.62 -28.91 -11.60
C LEU A 16 -1.16 -27.57 -10.98
N MET A 17 -0.41 -26.77 -11.72
CA MET A 17 -0.01 -25.43 -11.31
C MET A 17 -1.16 -24.43 -11.56
N THR A 18 -2.18 -24.48 -10.72
CA THR A 18 -3.12 -23.36 -10.63
C THR A 18 -2.39 -22.20 -9.95
N ALA A 19 -2.12 -21.13 -10.71
CA ALA A 19 -1.63 -19.89 -10.12
C ALA A 19 -2.60 -19.49 -9.01
N GLN A 20 -2.10 -19.29 -7.80
CA GLN A 20 -2.91 -18.79 -6.69
C GLN A 20 -3.44 -17.41 -7.09
N GLN A 21 -4.69 -17.37 -7.52
CA GLN A 21 -5.38 -16.09 -7.63
C GLN A 21 -5.52 -15.52 -6.23
N THR A 22 -5.06 -14.29 -6.05
CA THR A 22 -5.29 -13.54 -4.82
C THR A 22 -6.80 -13.46 -4.58
N GLN A 23 -7.31 -14.30 -3.69
CA GLN A 23 -8.75 -14.40 -3.40
C GLN A 23 -9.21 -13.29 -2.43
N LYS A 24 -8.58 -12.13 -2.46
CA LYS A 24 -9.08 -10.99 -1.69
C LYS A 24 -10.18 -10.33 -2.52
N PRO A 25 -11.43 -10.36 -2.07
CA PRO A 25 -12.50 -9.68 -2.79
C PRO A 25 -12.20 -8.18 -2.87
N PRO A 26 -12.61 -7.50 -3.94
CA PRO A 26 -12.47 -6.05 -4.04
C PRO A 26 -13.23 -5.39 -2.88
N LEU A 27 -12.59 -4.44 -2.22
CA LEU A 27 -13.20 -3.69 -1.13
C LEU A 27 -14.01 -2.53 -1.72
N HIS A 28 -15.23 -2.39 -1.26
CA HIS A 28 -16.10 -1.29 -1.62
C HIS A 28 -16.49 -0.52 -0.37
N ALA A 29 -16.44 0.81 -0.42
CA ALA A 29 -16.85 1.67 0.67
C ALA A 29 -17.76 2.78 0.17
N LYS A 30 -18.80 3.11 0.93
CA LYS A 30 -19.72 4.19 0.60
C LYS A 30 -19.19 5.56 1.02
N ASN A 31 -18.55 5.65 2.18
CA ASN A 31 -18.19 6.93 2.79
C ASN A 31 -16.68 7.16 2.82
N TRP A 32 -15.92 6.18 3.29
CA TRP A 32 -14.46 6.27 3.40
C TRP A 32 -13.81 4.88 3.38
N MET A 33 -12.53 4.85 3.08
CA MET A 33 -11.74 3.63 3.10
C MET A 33 -10.34 3.97 3.61
N ALA A 34 -9.80 3.13 4.51
CA ALA A 34 -8.43 3.21 5.00
C ALA A 34 -7.71 1.91 4.64
N ILE A 35 -6.71 1.99 3.75
CA ILE A 35 -5.97 0.83 3.26
C ILE A 35 -4.47 1.07 3.44
N THR A 36 -3.81 0.11 4.06
CA THR A 36 -2.35 0.05 4.19
C THR A 36 -1.91 -1.39 4.39
N GLY A 37 -0.64 -1.69 4.14
CA GLY A 37 -0.07 -3.02 4.38
C GLY A 37 0.03 -3.41 5.86
N LYS A 38 -0.22 -2.50 6.79
CA LYS A 38 -0.17 -2.74 8.25
C LYS A 38 -1.58 -2.63 8.85
N PRO A 39 -2.17 -3.73 9.36
CA PRO A 39 -3.55 -3.73 9.87
C PRO A 39 -3.81 -2.70 10.96
N LEU A 40 -2.88 -2.52 11.91
CA LEU A 40 -3.04 -1.54 12.99
C LEU A 40 -3.01 -0.10 12.47
N ALA A 41 -2.24 0.18 11.41
CA ALA A 41 -2.26 1.49 10.79
C ALA A 41 -3.59 1.74 10.06
N ALA A 42 -4.15 0.74 9.37
CA ALA A 42 -5.50 0.85 8.80
C ALA A 42 -6.54 1.14 9.89
N THR A 43 -6.41 0.50 11.05
CA THR A 43 -7.27 0.75 12.24
C THR A 43 -7.13 2.20 12.72
N ALA A 44 -5.92 2.75 12.80
CA ALA A 44 -5.70 4.15 13.18
C ALA A 44 -6.42 5.12 12.21
N GLY A 45 -6.33 4.86 10.90
CA GLY A 45 -7.08 5.62 9.90
C GLY A 45 -8.59 5.52 10.07
N ALA A 46 -9.10 4.31 10.30
CA ALA A 46 -10.52 4.07 10.53
C ALA A 46 -11.05 4.81 11.78
N ILE A 47 -10.30 4.75 12.88
CA ILE A 47 -10.63 5.49 14.12
C ILE A 47 -10.65 7.01 13.86
N THR A 48 -9.74 7.51 13.07
CA THR A 48 -9.69 8.94 12.70
C THR A 48 -10.96 9.35 11.95
N PHE A 49 -11.41 8.57 10.97
CA PHE A 49 -12.67 8.82 10.28
C PHE A 49 -13.87 8.75 11.23
N GLN A 50 -13.91 7.78 12.14
CA GLN A 50 -14.98 7.64 13.13
C GLN A 50 -15.07 8.86 14.06
N LYS A 51 -13.94 9.50 14.34
CA LYS A 51 -13.86 10.73 15.14
C LYS A 51 -14.18 12.00 14.34
N GLY A 52 -14.55 11.88 13.07
CA GLY A 52 -14.88 13.01 12.21
C GLY A 52 -13.68 13.63 11.48
N GLY A 53 -12.52 13.01 11.51
CA GLY A 53 -11.35 13.42 10.75
C GLY A 53 -11.56 13.24 9.24
N ASN A 54 -10.85 14.01 8.44
CA ASN A 54 -10.86 13.91 6.99
C ASN A 54 -9.80 12.92 6.46
N ALA A 55 -9.71 12.75 5.15
CA ALA A 55 -8.79 11.80 4.53
C ALA A 55 -7.31 12.14 4.80
N VAL A 56 -6.97 13.40 4.94
CA VAL A 56 -5.59 13.83 5.27
C VAL A 56 -5.25 13.47 6.71
N ASP A 57 -6.18 13.74 7.64
CA ASP A 57 -6.01 13.36 9.05
C ASP A 57 -5.83 11.84 9.19
N ALA A 58 -6.64 11.06 8.47
CA ALA A 58 -6.54 9.59 8.47
C ALA A 58 -5.21 9.12 7.87
N ALA A 59 -4.74 9.71 6.77
CA ALA A 59 -3.47 9.37 6.17
C ALA A 59 -2.30 9.66 7.11
N CYS A 60 -2.30 10.83 7.78
CA CYS A 60 -1.28 11.17 8.78
C CYS A 60 -1.29 10.20 9.97
N ALA A 61 -2.48 9.82 10.46
CA ALA A 61 -2.60 8.84 11.54
C ALA A 61 -2.07 7.45 11.13
N MET A 62 -2.36 7.02 9.89
CA MET A 62 -1.85 5.77 9.35
C MET A 62 -0.32 5.79 9.20
N LEU A 63 0.25 6.88 8.69
CA LEU A 63 1.71 7.04 8.56
C LEU A 63 2.38 6.98 9.93
N ALA A 64 1.88 7.75 10.91
CA ALA A 64 2.43 7.75 12.27
C ALA A 64 2.37 6.35 12.91
N ALA A 65 1.24 5.65 12.77
CA ALA A 65 1.09 4.30 13.27
C ALA A 65 2.04 3.30 12.57
N THR A 66 2.24 3.44 11.26
CA THR A 66 3.15 2.57 10.49
C THR A 66 4.58 2.68 11.01
N CYS A 67 5.05 3.88 11.35
CA CYS A 67 6.40 4.10 11.89
C CYS A 67 6.66 3.36 13.22
N THR A 68 5.60 2.99 13.95
CA THR A 68 5.72 2.26 15.23
C THR A 68 5.68 0.73 15.07
N MET A 69 5.45 0.22 13.86
CA MET A 69 5.18 -1.20 13.61
C MET A 69 6.32 -1.91 12.88
N TRP A 70 7.53 -1.55 13.14
CA TRP A 70 8.70 -2.13 12.47
C TRP A 70 8.52 -2.19 10.94
N ASP A 71 8.78 -1.08 10.30
CA ASP A 71 8.84 -0.94 8.85
C ASP A 71 10.09 -0.15 8.49
N VAL A 72 10.49 -0.17 7.23
CA VAL A 72 11.56 0.69 6.71
C VAL A 72 11.18 2.17 6.74
N LEU A 73 9.90 2.45 6.90
CA LEU A 73 9.36 3.81 7.00
C LEU A 73 9.64 4.40 8.38
N SER A 74 10.16 5.62 8.38
CA SER A 74 10.35 6.44 9.58
C SER A 74 9.65 7.77 9.42
N TRP A 75 9.35 8.43 10.54
CA TRP A 75 8.79 9.78 10.50
C TRP A 75 9.80 10.79 9.97
N GLY A 76 9.42 11.55 8.95
CA GLY A 76 10.30 12.52 8.30
C GLY A 76 11.13 11.96 7.14
N GLY A 77 10.79 10.76 6.66
CA GLY A 77 11.34 10.20 5.43
C GLY A 77 10.70 10.77 4.16
N GLU A 78 11.09 10.19 3.03
CA GLU A 78 10.58 10.56 1.72
C GLU A 78 9.11 10.16 1.55
N THR A 79 8.30 11.08 1.05
CA THR A 79 6.88 10.82 0.83
C THR A 79 6.41 11.45 -0.48
N GLN A 80 5.59 10.72 -1.22
CA GLN A 80 4.88 11.23 -2.38
C GLN A 80 3.38 11.08 -2.13
N VAL A 81 2.63 12.16 -2.39
CA VAL A 81 1.19 12.21 -2.12
C VAL A 81 0.44 12.72 -3.33
N LEU A 82 -0.69 12.08 -3.62
CA LEU A 82 -1.73 12.61 -4.50
C LEU A 82 -2.98 12.89 -3.66
N LEU A 83 -3.41 14.14 -3.66
CA LEU A 83 -4.55 14.62 -2.90
C LEU A 83 -5.61 15.20 -3.82
N TYR A 84 -6.84 14.68 -3.76
CA TYR A 84 -7.97 15.31 -4.42
C TYR A 84 -8.65 16.31 -3.48
N ASN A 85 -8.71 17.58 -3.88
CA ASN A 85 -9.43 18.61 -3.14
C ASN A 85 -10.85 18.79 -3.72
N PRO A 86 -11.92 18.37 -3.01
CA PRO A 86 -13.27 18.45 -3.53
C PRO A 86 -13.81 19.88 -3.67
N LYS A 87 -13.28 20.84 -2.91
CA LYS A 87 -13.71 22.25 -2.99
C LYS A 87 -13.23 22.90 -4.29
N THR A 88 -11.99 22.63 -4.67
CA THR A 88 -11.39 23.17 -5.90
C THR A 88 -11.50 22.24 -7.09
N LYS A 89 -11.95 20.99 -6.89
CA LYS A 89 -12.00 19.90 -7.88
C LYS A 89 -10.65 19.64 -8.56
N LYS A 90 -9.55 19.85 -7.83
CA LYS A 90 -8.19 19.65 -8.33
C LYS A 90 -7.49 18.53 -7.62
N VAL A 91 -6.62 17.82 -8.35
CA VAL A 91 -5.64 16.91 -7.79
C VAL A 91 -4.37 17.72 -7.50
N ILE A 92 -3.86 17.58 -6.29
CA ILE A 92 -2.62 18.20 -5.82
C ILE A 92 -1.60 17.08 -5.67
N ALA A 93 -0.46 17.21 -6.31
CA ALA A 93 0.69 16.32 -6.10
C ALA A 93 1.67 17.00 -5.15
N ILE A 94 2.11 16.27 -4.14
CA ILE A 94 3.14 16.70 -3.20
C ILE A 94 4.32 15.75 -3.38
N ASN A 95 5.48 16.31 -3.71
CA ASN A 95 6.74 15.59 -3.73
C ASN A 95 7.56 16.06 -2.51
N ALA A 96 7.58 15.24 -1.49
CA ALA A 96 8.34 15.48 -0.26
C ALA A 96 9.60 14.59 -0.21
N MET A 97 10.28 14.47 -1.36
CA MET A 97 11.61 13.84 -1.41
C MET A 97 12.62 14.71 -0.68
N GLY A 98 13.51 14.06 0.06
CA GLY A 98 14.64 14.75 0.70
C GLY A 98 15.52 15.45 -0.33
N VAL A 99 16.17 16.51 0.10
CA VAL A 99 17.17 17.20 -0.70
C VAL A 99 18.58 16.80 -0.26
N ALA A 100 19.54 16.88 -1.17
CA ALA A 100 20.93 16.67 -0.80
C ALA A 100 21.34 17.67 0.30
N PRO A 101 22.16 17.24 1.30
CA PRO A 101 22.66 18.15 2.31
C PRO A 101 23.42 19.32 1.68
N THR A 102 23.35 20.48 2.32
CA THR A 102 24.12 21.67 1.89
C THR A 102 25.61 21.32 1.90
N GLY A 103 26.27 21.49 0.77
CA GLY A 103 27.69 21.15 0.60
C GLY A 103 27.95 19.74 0.02
N ALA A 104 26.93 18.93 -0.25
CA ALA A 104 27.09 17.72 -1.06
C ALA A 104 27.38 18.13 -2.51
N THR A 105 28.61 17.98 -2.96
CA THR A 105 29.03 18.17 -4.35
C THR A 105 29.29 16.80 -4.98
N PRO A 106 29.05 16.64 -6.32
CA PRO A 106 29.37 15.41 -7.02
C PRO A 106 30.86 15.09 -7.00
#